data_2a332ffa2b4637268f1a0d34d023a981
#
_entry.id   2a332ffa2b4637268f1a0d34d023a981
#
_cell.length_a   1.000
_cell.length_b   1.000
_cell.length_c   1.000
_cell.angle_alpha   90.00
_cell.angle_beta   90.00
_cell.angle_gamma   90.00
#
_symmetry.space_group_name_H-M   'P 1'
#
loop_
_entity.id
_entity.type
_entity.pdbx_description
1 polymer ?
#
loop_
_entity_poly.entity_id
_entity_poly.type
_entity_poly.pdbx_seq_one_letter_code
_entity_poly.pdbx_strand_id
1 'polypeptide(L)'
;MIMKKTLMTLIAIAASIAAFAQKPDPNFHIYLCIGQSNMEAGARPAEQDKDFNDPRFQFVAAVDMPNLGREMGKWYTAVPPICREGNNLGPVDFFGRKMIEVLPEDIKVGVINVSVAGAKIELWDKVDYKEYIDNERDWMKAIVEQYGGNPYARLV
;
A
#
# COMPACT_ATOMS: atom_id res chain seq x y z
N MET A 1 -38.40 -14.25 26.86
CA MET A 1 -37.63 -14.59 25.62
C MET A 1 -37.17 -13.35 24.87
N ILE A 2 -37.95 -12.29 24.78
CA ILE A 2 -37.61 -11.01 24.11
C ILE A 2 -36.41 -10.29 24.75
N MET A 3 -36.38 -10.15 26.08
CA MET A 3 -35.29 -9.47 26.82
C MET A 3 -33.89 -10.09 26.56
N LYS A 4 -33.77 -11.42 26.47
CA LYS A 4 -32.49 -12.09 26.17
C LYS A 4 -32.01 -11.80 24.75
N LYS A 5 -32.91 -11.73 23.76
CA LYS A 5 -32.55 -11.37 22.37
C LYS A 5 -32.08 -9.92 22.27
N THR A 6 -32.78 -9.00 22.94
CA THR A 6 -32.40 -7.58 22.96
C THR A 6 -31.02 -7.36 23.62
N LEU A 7 -30.74 -8.08 24.72
CA LEU A 7 -29.43 -7.99 25.38
C LEU A 7 -28.29 -8.53 24.50
N MET A 8 -28.51 -9.66 23.82
CA MET A 8 -27.52 -10.22 22.90
C MET A 8 -27.24 -9.29 21.70
N THR A 9 -28.26 -8.62 21.17
CA THR A 9 -28.10 -7.65 20.08
C THR A 9 -27.30 -6.42 20.53
N LEU A 10 -27.57 -5.91 21.74
CA LEU A 10 -26.81 -4.79 22.29
C LEU A 10 -25.34 -5.14 22.55
N ILE A 11 -25.05 -6.34 23.04
CA ILE A 11 -23.68 -6.82 23.24
C ILE A 11 -22.95 -6.97 21.89
N ALA A 12 -23.62 -7.50 20.86
CA ALA A 12 -23.05 -7.64 19.53
C ALA A 12 -22.72 -6.28 18.88
N ILE A 13 -23.60 -5.28 19.04
CA ILE A 13 -23.38 -3.91 18.56
C ILE A 13 -22.23 -3.26 19.32
N ALA A 14 -22.16 -3.40 20.65
CA ALA A 14 -21.07 -2.85 21.45
C ALA A 14 -19.71 -3.51 21.08
N ALA A 15 -19.68 -4.81 20.83
CA ALA A 15 -18.48 -5.52 20.40
C ALA A 15 -18.01 -5.09 18.99
N SER A 16 -18.94 -4.83 18.06
CA SER A 16 -18.58 -4.31 16.74
C SER A 16 -18.05 -2.89 16.78
N ILE A 17 -18.58 -2.01 17.64
CA ILE A 17 -18.07 -0.65 17.83
C ILE A 17 -16.66 -0.67 18.46
N ALA A 18 -16.40 -1.57 19.40
CA ALA A 18 -15.09 -1.71 20.02
C ALA A 18 -14.02 -2.19 19.02
N ALA A 19 -14.37 -2.99 18.01
CA ALA A 19 -13.47 -3.45 16.97
C ALA A 19 -12.98 -2.32 16.04
N PHE A 20 -13.73 -1.22 15.91
CA PHE A 20 -13.35 -0.05 15.13
C PHE A 20 -12.57 1.02 15.93
N ALA A 21 -12.40 0.84 17.23
CA ALA A 21 -11.76 1.81 18.12
C ALA A 21 -10.29 1.46 18.44
N GLN A 22 -9.62 0.69 17.58
CA GLN A 22 -8.19 0.43 17.77
C GLN A 22 -7.43 1.74 17.55
N LYS A 23 -6.80 2.23 18.63
CA LYS A 23 -5.96 3.44 18.52
C LYS A 23 -4.82 3.16 17.54
N PRO A 24 -4.48 4.14 16.68
CA PRO A 24 -3.29 4.03 15.86
C PRO A 24 -2.06 3.70 16.71
N ASP A 25 -1.21 2.81 16.21
CA ASP A 25 0.10 2.53 16.83
C ASP A 25 1.01 3.75 16.62
N PRO A 26 1.40 4.49 17.66
CA PRO A 26 2.23 5.68 17.51
C PRO A 26 3.64 5.33 17.01
N ASN A 27 4.04 4.07 17.14
CA ASN A 27 5.35 3.58 16.70
C ASN A 27 5.31 2.98 15.30
N PHE A 28 4.18 3.10 14.58
CA PHE A 28 4.08 2.69 13.19
C PHE A 28 3.96 3.92 12.28
N HIS A 29 5.09 4.34 11.71
CA HIS A 29 5.16 5.49 10.83
C HIS A 29 4.84 5.08 9.39
N ILE A 30 3.76 5.63 8.82
CA ILE A 30 3.30 5.29 7.47
C ILE A 30 3.66 6.43 6.51
N TYR A 31 4.27 6.07 5.38
CA TYR A 31 4.68 6.99 4.32
C TYR A 31 3.94 6.67 3.04
N LEU A 32 3.32 7.69 2.44
CA LEU A 32 2.66 7.59 1.14
C LEU A 32 3.68 7.89 0.05
N CYS A 33 3.89 6.95 -0.86
CA CYS A 33 4.83 7.04 -1.97
C CYS A 33 4.05 7.10 -3.28
N ILE A 34 4.09 8.24 -3.92
CA ILE A 34 3.36 8.53 -5.16
C ILE A 34 4.37 8.84 -6.25
N GLY A 35 4.17 8.30 -7.43
CA GLY A 35 5.10 8.62 -8.52
C GLY A 35 4.76 7.96 -9.85
N GLN A 36 5.72 8.02 -10.71
CA GLN A 36 5.68 7.42 -12.04
C GLN A 36 6.79 6.35 -12.18
N SER A 37 7.23 6.00 -13.38
CA SER A 37 8.16 4.90 -13.64
C SER A 37 9.40 4.85 -12.74
N ASN A 38 9.97 5.99 -12.38
CA ASN A 38 11.15 6.04 -11.52
C ASN A 38 10.86 5.62 -10.06
N MET A 39 9.61 5.74 -9.63
CA MET A 39 9.17 5.26 -8.33
C MET A 39 8.69 3.79 -8.39
N GLU A 40 8.13 3.41 -9.52
CA GLU A 40 7.50 2.12 -9.75
C GLU A 40 8.51 0.99 -9.93
N ALA A 41 9.53 1.21 -10.75
CA ALA A 41 10.46 0.18 -11.19
C ALA A 41 11.90 0.70 -11.20
N GLY A 42 12.82 -0.21 -10.92
CA GLY A 42 14.23 0.11 -10.81
C GLY A 42 15.14 -1.04 -11.17
N ALA A 43 16.24 -1.13 -10.46
CA ALA A 43 17.27 -2.13 -10.64
C ALA A 43 16.76 -3.55 -10.33
N ARG A 44 17.33 -4.55 -10.99
CA ARG A 44 17.11 -5.95 -10.60
C ARG A 44 17.67 -6.19 -9.19
N PRO A 45 16.91 -6.88 -8.32
CA PRO A 45 17.40 -7.23 -7.00
C PRO A 45 18.67 -8.09 -7.09
N ALA A 46 19.72 -7.71 -6.36
CA ALA A 46 20.85 -8.57 -6.09
C ALA A 46 20.48 -9.59 -4.99
N GLU A 47 21.36 -10.57 -4.69
CA GLU A 47 21.04 -11.58 -3.67
C GLU A 47 20.80 -10.94 -2.29
N GLN A 48 21.60 -9.97 -1.91
CA GLN A 48 21.43 -9.22 -0.66
C GLN A 48 20.10 -8.48 -0.54
N ASP A 49 19.49 -8.13 -1.67
CA ASP A 49 18.19 -7.44 -1.69
C ASP A 49 17.05 -8.42 -1.51
N LYS A 50 17.21 -9.66 -1.95
CA LYS A 50 16.23 -10.75 -1.79
C LYS A 50 16.19 -11.27 -0.37
N ASP A 51 17.33 -11.27 0.30
CA ASP A 51 17.50 -11.74 1.68
C ASP A 51 17.05 -10.70 2.72
N PHE A 52 16.81 -9.46 2.29
CA PHE A 52 16.33 -8.42 3.18
C PHE A 52 14.92 -8.76 3.70
N ASN A 53 14.81 -8.96 5.01
CA ASN A 53 13.56 -9.35 5.68
C ASN A 53 13.49 -8.80 7.11
N ASP A 54 13.42 -7.48 7.26
CA ASP A 54 13.24 -6.84 8.57
C ASP A 54 11.75 -6.59 8.82
N PRO A 55 11.14 -7.19 9.87
CA PRO A 55 9.72 -7.03 10.16
C PRO A 55 9.31 -5.61 10.54
N ARG A 56 10.26 -4.74 10.85
CA ARG A 56 9.98 -3.31 11.09
C ARG A 56 9.70 -2.54 9.81
N PHE A 57 10.17 -3.03 8.65
CA PHE A 57 9.84 -2.42 7.37
C PHE A 57 8.71 -3.19 6.69
N GLN A 58 7.58 -2.56 6.53
CA GLN A 58 6.36 -3.14 5.98
C GLN A 58 5.84 -2.32 4.80
N PHE A 59 5.06 -2.96 3.95
CA PHE A 59 4.30 -2.27 2.91
C PHE A 59 2.86 -2.81 2.83
N VAL A 60 1.95 -1.96 2.40
CA VAL A 60 0.60 -2.38 2.01
C VAL A 60 0.64 -2.77 0.53
N ALA A 61 0.13 -3.95 0.21
CA ALA A 61 -0.11 -4.30 -1.19
C ALA A 61 -1.24 -3.41 -1.74
N ALA A 62 -0.89 -2.45 -2.57
CA ALA A 62 -1.86 -1.52 -3.17
C ALA A 62 -2.66 -2.17 -4.31
N VAL A 63 -2.22 -3.33 -4.79
CA VAL A 63 -2.87 -4.21 -5.76
C VAL A 63 -2.66 -5.66 -5.37
N ASP A 64 -3.46 -6.57 -5.94
CA ASP A 64 -3.21 -7.99 -5.80
C ASP A 64 -1.92 -8.41 -6.54
N MET A 65 -1.14 -9.31 -5.93
CA MET A 65 0.08 -9.90 -6.49
C MET A 65 -0.01 -11.43 -6.32
N PRO A 66 -0.82 -12.10 -7.14
CA PRO A 66 -1.21 -13.50 -6.91
C PRO A 66 -0.03 -14.49 -6.96
N ASN A 67 0.96 -14.28 -7.86
CA ASN A 67 2.13 -15.15 -7.90
C ASN A 67 3.07 -14.99 -6.68
N LEU A 68 2.88 -13.93 -5.90
CA LEU A 68 3.60 -13.68 -4.65
C LEU A 68 2.75 -13.94 -3.40
N GLY A 69 1.50 -14.38 -3.59
CA GLY A 69 0.56 -14.63 -2.49
C GLY A 69 0.19 -13.37 -1.69
N ARG A 70 0.22 -12.20 -2.33
CA ARG A 70 -0.08 -10.93 -1.68
C ARG A 70 -1.43 -10.40 -2.13
N GLU A 71 -2.29 -10.10 -1.16
CA GLU A 71 -3.64 -9.60 -1.39
C GLU A 71 -3.68 -8.09 -1.14
N MET A 72 -4.40 -7.37 -1.99
CA MET A 72 -4.62 -5.94 -1.86
C MET A 72 -5.16 -5.55 -0.47
N GLY A 73 -4.64 -4.46 0.08
CA GLY A 73 -5.03 -3.92 1.38
C GLY A 73 -4.40 -4.62 2.58
N LYS A 74 -3.60 -5.66 2.38
CA LYS A 74 -2.89 -6.35 3.47
C LYS A 74 -1.46 -5.85 3.61
N TRP A 75 -0.98 -5.82 4.85
CA TRP A 75 0.40 -5.51 5.20
C TRP A 75 1.29 -6.73 5.08
N TYR A 76 2.48 -6.53 4.55
CA TYR A 76 3.54 -7.55 4.42
C TYR A 76 4.89 -6.97 4.80
N THR A 77 5.83 -7.79 5.24
CA THR A 77 7.23 -7.39 5.31
C THR A 77 7.69 -6.97 3.92
N ALA A 78 8.42 -5.84 3.84
CA ALA A 78 8.80 -5.23 2.57
C ALA A 78 9.95 -5.97 1.89
N VAL A 79 9.59 -7.01 1.15
CA VAL A 79 10.47 -7.74 0.24
C VAL A 79 10.08 -7.37 -1.20
N PRO A 80 11.03 -6.98 -2.06
CA PRO A 80 10.73 -6.58 -3.43
C PRO A 80 9.98 -7.66 -4.24
N PRO A 81 9.13 -7.26 -5.17
CA PRO A 81 8.67 -5.91 -5.50
C PRO A 81 7.63 -5.41 -4.49
N ILE A 82 7.65 -4.11 -4.16
CA ILE A 82 6.71 -3.50 -3.21
C ILE A 82 5.72 -2.53 -3.88
N CYS A 83 5.75 -2.39 -5.18
CA CYS A 83 4.77 -1.59 -5.93
C CYS A 83 3.70 -2.47 -6.58
N ARG A 84 4.09 -3.26 -7.58
CA ARG A 84 3.23 -4.20 -8.30
C ARG A 84 4.03 -5.43 -8.71
N GLU A 85 3.34 -6.53 -8.97
CA GLU A 85 3.95 -7.73 -9.52
C GLU A 85 4.65 -7.45 -10.86
N GLY A 86 5.85 -7.97 -11.03
CA GLY A 86 6.69 -7.69 -12.20
C GLY A 86 7.56 -6.44 -12.11
N ASN A 87 7.34 -5.57 -11.13
CA ASN A 87 8.29 -4.50 -10.81
C ASN A 87 9.53 -5.07 -10.09
N ASN A 88 10.57 -4.25 -10.02
CA ASN A 88 11.83 -4.56 -9.35
C ASN A 88 12.02 -3.63 -8.13
N LEU A 89 13.28 -3.45 -7.70
CA LEU A 89 13.65 -2.49 -6.68
C LEU A 89 13.39 -1.06 -7.15
N GLY A 90 12.77 -0.28 -6.29
CA GLY A 90 12.55 1.16 -6.49
C GLY A 90 13.13 1.99 -5.35
N PRO A 91 13.05 3.33 -5.44
CA PRO A 91 13.51 4.22 -4.37
C PRO A 91 12.87 3.94 -3.02
N VAL A 92 11.63 3.46 -3.01
CA VAL A 92 10.85 3.17 -1.78
C VAL A 92 11.48 2.05 -0.96
N ASP A 93 12.08 1.03 -1.63
CA ASP A 93 12.80 -0.04 -0.95
C ASP A 93 13.98 0.50 -0.12
N PHE A 94 14.81 1.34 -0.74
CA PHE A 94 15.98 1.93 -0.09
C PHE A 94 15.59 2.97 0.95
N PHE A 95 14.53 3.75 0.69
CA PHE A 95 13.98 4.68 1.65
C PHE A 95 13.57 3.97 2.94
N GLY A 96 12.75 2.94 2.85
CA GLY A 96 12.28 2.21 4.02
C GLY A 96 13.41 1.51 4.79
N ARG A 97 14.33 0.86 4.08
CA ARG A 97 15.53 0.25 4.67
C ARG A 97 16.36 1.28 5.43
N LYS A 98 16.58 2.46 4.85
CA LYS A 98 17.33 3.52 5.52
C LYS A 98 16.60 4.10 6.71
N MET A 99 15.29 4.22 6.63
CA MET A 99 14.47 4.72 7.74
C MET A 99 14.56 3.80 8.96
N ILE A 100 14.43 2.48 8.82
CA ILE A 100 14.55 1.56 9.96
C ILE A 100 15.97 1.46 10.51
N GLU A 101 16.99 1.81 9.72
CA GLU A 101 18.39 1.87 10.18
C GLU A 101 18.64 3.06 11.12
N VAL A 102 18.00 4.21 10.84
CA VAL A 102 18.25 5.47 11.55
C VAL A 102 17.21 5.79 12.63
N LEU A 103 16.05 5.18 12.59
CA LEU A 103 15.01 5.36 13.60
C LEU A 103 15.21 4.44 14.81
N PRO A 104 14.68 4.80 15.99
CA PRO A 104 14.67 3.92 17.16
C PRO A 104 14.15 2.52 16.83
N GLU A 105 14.64 1.49 17.54
CA GLU A 105 14.31 0.08 17.28
C GLU A 105 12.84 -0.27 17.49
N ASP A 106 12.12 0.49 18.30
CA ASP A 106 10.68 0.32 18.56
C ASP A 106 9.80 0.94 17.45
N ILE A 107 10.39 1.70 16.53
CA ILE A 107 9.68 2.31 15.41
C ILE A 107 9.63 1.33 14.22
N LYS A 108 8.41 1.15 13.71
CA LYS A 108 8.13 0.46 12.45
C LYS A 108 7.88 1.47 11.34
N VAL A 109 8.27 1.11 10.15
CA VAL A 109 8.06 1.91 8.93
C VAL A 109 7.15 1.15 7.99
N GLY A 110 6.03 1.76 7.65
CA GLY A 110 5.10 1.27 6.63
C GLY A 110 5.14 2.16 5.40
N VAL A 111 5.07 1.57 4.22
CA VAL A 111 4.95 2.32 2.97
C VAL A 111 3.72 1.89 2.19
N ILE A 112 3.07 2.84 1.56
CA ILE A 112 2.02 2.62 0.56
C ILE A 112 2.54 3.18 -0.75
N ASN A 113 2.94 2.30 -1.68
CA ASN A 113 3.51 2.71 -2.96
C ASN A 113 2.46 2.57 -4.06
N VAL A 114 1.97 3.70 -4.55
CA VAL A 114 1.09 3.76 -5.72
C VAL A 114 1.79 4.57 -6.79
N SER A 115 2.24 3.90 -7.84
CA SER A 115 3.01 4.50 -8.92
C SER A 115 2.56 3.97 -10.26
N VAL A 116 2.46 4.86 -11.25
CA VAL A 116 2.00 4.53 -12.60
C VAL A 116 3.00 5.07 -13.62
N ALA A 117 3.65 4.18 -14.37
CA ALA A 117 4.61 4.55 -15.39
C ALA A 117 4.03 5.58 -16.37
N GLY A 118 4.82 6.61 -16.68
CA GLY A 118 4.44 7.67 -17.61
C GLY A 118 3.37 8.64 -17.11
N ALA A 119 2.85 8.45 -15.88
CA ALA A 119 1.81 9.31 -15.35
C ALA A 119 2.29 10.77 -15.18
N LYS A 120 1.42 11.70 -15.54
CA LYS A 120 1.52 13.10 -15.19
C LYS A 120 0.80 13.39 -13.88
N ILE A 121 0.95 14.60 -13.36
CA ILE A 121 0.36 14.98 -12.07
C ILE A 121 -1.17 14.92 -12.08
N GLU A 122 -1.79 15.10 -13.24
CA GLU A 122 -3.24 15.08 -13.44
C GLU A 122 -3.86 13.72 -13.04
N LEU A 123 -3.11 12.61 -13.15
CA LEU A 123 -3.59 11.31 -12.67
C LEU A 123 -3.86 11.30 -11.15
N TRP A 124 -3.21 12.18 -10.42
CA TRP A 124 -3.29 12.28 -8.96
C TRP A 124 -4.28 13.35 -8.51
N ASP A 125 -4.93 14.03 -9.46
CA ASP A 125 -6.02 14.93 -9.15
C ASP A 125 -7.27 14.14 -8.73
N LYS A 126 -7.95 14.64 -7.71
CA LYS A 126 -9.12 13.98 -7.13
C LYS A 126 -10.34 14.02 -8.06
N VAL A 127 -10.43 15.01 -8.93
CA VAL A 127 -11.58 15.28 -9.80
C VAL A 127 -11.24 14.94 -11.24
N ASP A 128 -10.12 15.45 -11.74
CA ASP A 128 -9.80 15.49 -13.17
C ASP A 128 -9.05 14.24 -13.66
N TYR A 129 -8.64 13.32 -12.73
CA TYR A 129 -7.91 12.10 -13.08
C TYR A 129 -8.60 11.27 -14.16
N LYS A 130 -9.94 11.27 -14.17
CA LYS A 130 -10.72 10.45 -15.11
C LYS A 130 -10.59 10.96 -16.54
N GLU A 131 -10.73 12.27 -16.76
CA GLU A 131 -10.54 12.88 -18.08
C GLU A 131 -9.11 12.63 -18.58
N TYR A 132 -8.13 12.76 -17.70
CA TYR A 132 -6.75 12.47 -18.04
C TYR A 132 -6.58 11.02 -18.51
N ILE A 133 -7.03 10.02 -17.73
CA ILE A 133 -6.81 8.62 -18.07
C ILE A 133 -7.63 8.17 -19.29
N ASP A 134 -8.81 8.71 -19.51
CA ASP A 134 -9.64 8.36 -20.67
C ASP A 134 -8.92 8.71 -21.99
N ASN A 135 -8.01 9.68 -21.99
CA ASN A 135 -7.21 10.11 -23.14
C ASN A 135 -5.83 9.42 -23.22
N GLU A 136 -5.46 8.57 -22.24
CA GLU A 136 -4.16 7.91 -22.21
C GLU A 136 -4.17 6.58 -22.95
N ARG A 137 -2.97 6.00 -23.12
CA ARG A 137 -2.73 4.74 -23.83
C ARG A 137 -3.28 3.53 -23.05
N ASP A 138 -3.70 2.51 -23.73
CA ASP A 138 -4.32 1.31 -23.14
C ASP A 138 -3.45 0.63 -22.07
N TRP A 139 -2.13 0.61 -22.25
CA TRP A 139 -1.24 0.04 -21.25
C TRP A 139 -1.25 0.83 -19.93
N MET A 140 -1.41 2.17 -19.98
CA MET A 140 -1.53 2.98 -18.76
C MET A 140 -2.90 2.76 -18.12
N LYS A 141 -3.97 2.68 -18.92
CA LYS A 141 -5.32 2.33 -18.43
C LYS A 141 -5.31 0.99 -17.72
N ALA A 142 -4.62 -0.01 -18.29
CA ALA A 142 -4.49 -1.34 -17.68
C ALA A 142 -3.74 -1.30 -16.33
N ILE A 143 -2.76 -0.42 -16.16
CA ILE A 143 -2.08 -0.21 -14.88
C ILE A 143 -3.03 0.46 -13.89
N VAL A 144 -3.72 1.51 -14.30
CA VAL A 144 -4.66 2.26 -13.46
C VAL A 144 -5.82 1.37 -13.00
N GLU A 145 -6.27 0.45 -13.84
CA GLU A 145 -7.32 -0.52 -13.49
C GLU A 145 -6.90 -1.46 -12.36
N GLN A 146 -5.61 -1.84 -12.24
CA GLN A 146 -5.12 -2.61 -11.10
C GLN A 146 -5.32 -1.87 -9.78
N TYR A 147 -5.31 -0.54 -9.82
CA TYR A 147 -5.61 0.33 -8.68
C TYR A 147 -7.11 0.63 -8.52
N GLY A 148 -7.99 -0.12 -9.22
CA GLY A 148 -9.44 0.09 -9.21
C GLY A 148 -9.91 1.33 -9.94
N GLY A 149 -9.18 1.74 -10.98
CA GLY A 149 -9.49 2.87 -11.83
C GLY A 149 -9.15 4.25 -11.25
N ASN A 150 -8.76 4.32 -9.96
CA ASN A 150 -8.40 5.56 -9.28
C ASN A 150 -7.19 5.38 -8.36
N PRO A 151 -5.95 5.61 -8.84
CA PRO A 151 -4.76 5.46 -8.03
C PRO A 151 -4.72 6.37 -6.79
N TYR A 152 -5.28 7.57 -6.85
CA TYR A 152 -5.40 8.44 -5.68
C TYR A 152 -6.21 7.80 -4.55
N ALA A 153 -7.33 7.17 -4.88
CA ALA A 153 -8.18 6.51 -3.89
C ALA A 153 -7.53 5.29 -3.21
N ARG A 154 -6.40 4.81 -3.72
CA ARG A 154 -5.61 3.74 -3.08
C ARG A 154 -4.69 4.25 -1.98
N LEU A 155 -4.49 5.55 -1.90
CA LEU A 155 -3.60 6.18 -0.93
C LEU A 155 -4.34 6.68 0.32
N VAL A 156 -5.67 6.91 0.21
CA VAL A 156 -6.47 7.59 1.23
C VAL A 156 -7.60 6.73 1.79
#